data_eb99b35b99ecbf3d8559f16e091f234e
#
_entry.id   eb99b35b99ecbf3d8559f16e091f234e
#
_cell.length_a   1.000
_cell.length_b   1.000
_cell.length_c   1.000
_cell.angle_alpha   90.00
_cell.angle_beta   90.00
_cell.angle_gamma   90.00
#
_symmetry.space_group_name_H-M   'P 1'
#
loop_
_entity.id
_entity.type
_entity.pdbx_description
1 polymer ?
#
loop_
_entity_poly.entity_id
_entity_poly.type
_entity_poly.pdbx_seq_one_letter_code
_entity_poly.pdbx_strand_id
1 'polypeptide(L)'
;SRLYFPVGRLLQVSVELQSSMALFERIYGYLDLKQDIVDSPDAESLDLDTVSGGISFDSVRVNYARSYGEETEDTAEEVEEDDSRQWALDGVSLDIPPGQLAAFVGPSGAGKTTLAYLVPRLYDVTEGSVSIDGTDVRQIRQGDLAAIIGFVTQDSYLFHDTMERNLLYARPEATRDEMIAAAKAAFIHDRIMDMP
;
A
#
# COMPACT_ATOMS: atom_id res chain seq x y z
N SER A 1 -43.00 36.10 -28.27
CA SER A 1 -41.52 36.12 -28.00
C SER A 1 -41.13 35.99 -26.53
N ARG A 2 -42.02 36.13 -25.52
CA ARG A 2 -41.66 36.05 -24.09
C ARG A 2 -41.55 34.61 -23.53
N LEU A 3 -42.00 33.59 -24.26
CA LEU A 3 -41.97 32.20 -23.84
C LEU A 3 -40.64 31.49 -24.15
N TYR A 4 -39.87 31.94 -25.12
CA TYR A 4 -38.63 31.30 -25.52
C TYR A 4 -37.53 31.39 -24.45
N PHE A 5 -37.48 32.49 -23.70
CA PHE A 5 -36.47 32.72 -22.69
C PHE A 5 -36.59 31.76 -21.48
N PRO A 6 -37.79 31.55 -20.89
CA PRO A 6 -37.98 30.54 -19.84
C PRO A 6 -37.69 29.11 -20.30
N VAL A 7 -38.08 28.76 -21.53
CA VAL A 7 -37.82 27.43 -22.09
C VAL A 7 -36.30 27.19 -22.27
N GLY A 8 -35.57 28.18 -22.76
CA GLY A 8 -34.10 28.10 -22.86
C GLY A 8 -33.44 27.91 -21.52
N ARG A 9 -33.92 28.61 -20.47
CA ARG A 9 -33.38 28.40 -19.08
C ARG A 9 -33.68 27.02 -18.55
N LEU A 10 -34.84 26.45 -18.80
CA LEU A 10 -35.19 25.09 -18.39
C LEU A 10 -34.27 24.04 -19.06
N LEU A 11 -33.95 24.22 -20.33
CA LEU A 11 -33.03 23.36 -21.05
C LEU A 11 -31.61 23.48 -20.47
N GLN A 12 -31.17 24.69 -20.13
CA GLN A 12 -29.88 24.91 -19.53
C GLN A 12 -29.75 24.26 -18.13
N VAL A 13 -30.78 24.40 -17.30
CA VAL A 13 -30.84 23.73 -15.99
C VAL A 13 -30.75 22.21 -16.14
N SER A 14 -31.41 21.64 -17.16
CA SER A 14 -31.34 20.20 -17.44
C SER A 14 -29.89 19.76 -17.76
N VAL A 15 -29.16 20.53 -18.56
CA VAL A 15 -27.73 20.24 -18.88
C VAL A 15 -26.84 20.38 -17.65
N GLU A 16 -27.04 21.43 -16.85
CA GLU A 16 -26.29 21.64 -15.59
C GLU A 16 -26.57 20.52 -14.59
N LEU A 17 -27.82 20.04 -14.50
CA LEU A 17 -28.17 18.91 -13.64
C LEU A 17 -27.46 17.62 -14.08
N GLN A 18 -27.49 17.31 -15.39
CA GLN A 18 -26.81 16.12 -15.93
C GLN A 18 -25.30 16.18 -15.69
N SER A 19 -24.69 17.34 -15.91
CA SER A 19 -23.26 17.54 -15.65
C SER A 19 -22.91 17.35 -14.17
N SER A 20 -23.77 17.87 -13.28
CA SER A 20 -23.60 17.69 -11.84
C SER A 20 -23.77 16.23 -11.41
N MET A 21 -24.75 15.52 -11.98
CA MET A 21 -24.95 14.10 -11.70
C MET A 21 -23.74 13.26 -12.12
N ALA A 22 -23.16 13.53 -13.28
CA ALA A 22 -21.95 12.84 -13.74
C ALA A 22 -20.75 13.07 -12.79
N LEU A 23 -20.62 14.28 -12.23
CA LEU A 23 -19.60 14.57 -11.22
C LEU A 23 -19.87 13.80 -9.92
N PHE A 24 -21.12 13.75 -9.46
CA PHE A 24 -21.49 12.97 -8.28
C PHE A 24 -21.24 11.49 -8.48
N GLU A 25 -21.63 10.92 -9.62
CA GLU A 25 -21.39 9.52 -9.96
C GLU A 25 -19.89 9.19 -9.86
N ARG A 26 -19.02 10.07 -10.40
CA ARG A 26 -17.58 9.91 -10.29
C ARG A 26 -17.09 10.01 -8.85
N ILE A 27 -17.59 10.96 -8.05
CA ILE A 27 -17.21 11.12 -6.64
C ILE A 27 -17.64 9.89 -5.83
N TYR A 28 -18.89 9.44 -6.01
CA TYR A 28 -19.39 8.24 -5.32
C TYR A 28 -18.64 6.99 -5.78
N GLY A 29 -18.29 6.88 -7.07
CA GLY A 29 -17.45 5.79 -7.55
C GLY A 29 -16.12 5.70 -6.82
N TYR A 30 -15.48 6.84 -6.49
CA TYR A 30 -14.27 6.83 -5.65
C TYR A 30 -14.54 6.50 -4.18
N LEU A 31 -15.67 6.95 -3.63
CA LEU A 31 -16.02 6.68 -2.23
C LEU A 31 -16.44 5.22 -2.02
N ASP A 32 -17.01 4.60 -3.04
CA ASP A 32 -17.49 3.22 -3.02
C ASP A 32 -16.38 2.21 -3.40
N LEU A 33 -15.15 2.68 -3.71
CA LEU A 33 -14.01 1.79 -3.95
C LEU A 33 -13.82 0.88 -2.73
N LYS A 34 -13.84 -0.42 -3.00
CA LYS A 34 -13.55 -1.42 -1.98
C LYS A 34 -12.05 -1.40 -1.66
N GLN A 35 -11.72 -1.53 -0.39
CA GLN A 35 -10.34 -1.76 0.01
C GLN A 35 -9.96 -3.21 -0.33
N ASP A 36 -8.89 -3.38 -1.08
CA ASP A 36 -8.41 -4.72 -1.48
C ASP A 36 -7.82 -5.48 -0.30
N ILE A 37 -7.14 -4.76 0.61
CA ILE A 37 -6.52 -5.33 1.79
C ILE A 37 -7.25 -4.81 3.02
N VAL A 38 -7.94 -5.72 3.71
CA VAL A 38 -8.65 -5.45 4.97
C VAL A 38 -8.22 -6.46 6.02
N ASP A 39 -8.37 -6.10 7.28
CA ASP A 39 -8.15 -7.05 8.36
C ASP A 39 -9.18 -8.17 8.31
N SER A 40 -8.70 -9.41 8.44
CA SER A 40 -9.61 -10.53 8.62
C SER A 40 -10.43 -10.36 9.90
N PRO A 41 -11.70 -10.78 9.93
CA PRO A 41 -12.48 -10.82 11.18
C PRO A 41 -11.78 -11.60 12.31
N ASP A 42 -10.96 -12.59 11.94
CA ASP A 42 -10.20 -13.43 12.85
C ASP A 42 -8.74 -12.97 13.01
N ALA A 43 -8.40 -11.73 12.54
CA ALA A 43 -7.04 -11.22 12.67
C ALA A 43 -6.64 -11.06 14.13
N GLU A 44 -5.52 -11.67 14.47
CA GLU A 44 -4.95 -11.64 15.81
C GLU A 44 -4.14 -10.37 16.03
N SER A 45 -4.15 -9.87 17.27
CA SER A 45 -3.24 -8.82 17.69
C SER A 45 -1.92 -9.45 18.11
N LEU A 46 -0.82 -8.93 17.59
CA LEU A 46 0.51 -9.33 18.02
C LEU A 46 0.88 -8.68 19.35
N ASP A 47 1.54 -9.45 20.20
CA ASP A 47 2.25 -8.89 21.35
C ASP A 47 3.58 -8.31 20.85
N LEU A 48 3.59 -6.98 20.66
CA LEU A 48 4.70 -6.23 20.06
C LEU A 48 6.03 -6.40 20.81
N ASP A 49 5.97 -6.71 22.10
CA ASP A 49 7.15 -6.91 22.95
C ASP A 49 7.84 -8.27 22.72
N THR A 50 7.11 -9.22 22.12
CA THR A 50 7.61 -10.60 21.91
C THR A 50 8.03 -10.91 20.48
N VAL A 51 7.80 -9.98 19.54
CA VAL A 51 8.16 -10.16 18.13
C VAL A 51 9.68 -10.27 17.97
N SER A 52 10.13 -11.38 17.40
CA SER A 52 11.54 -11.65 17.13
C SER A 52 11.97 -11.16 15.73
N GLY A 53 11.02 -11.11 14.79
CA GLY A 53 11.21 -10.61 13.43
C GLY A 53 11.79 -11.63 12.46
N GLY A 54 11.53 -12.92 12.68
CA GLY A 54 11.78 -13.97 11.69
C GLY A 54 10.76 -13.88 10.56
N ILE A 55 11.18 -13.94 9.30
CA ILE A 55 10.31 -13.85 8.13
C ILE A 55 10.43 -15.11 7.30
N SER A 56 9.29 -15.70 6.91
CA SER A 56 9.26 -16.88 6.06
C SER A 56 8.33 -16.65 4.87
N PHE A 57 8.79 -17.06 3.70
CA PHE A 57 8.02 -17.10 2.46
C PHE A 57 7.87 -18.58 2.07
N ASP A 58 6.66 -19.04 1.86
CA ASP A 58 6.37 -20.42 1.46
C ASP A 58 5.62 -20.44 0.13
N SER A 59 6.31 -20.92 -0.91
CA SER A 59 5.76 -21.15 -2.26
C SER A 59 5.02 -19.94 -2.81
N VAL A 60 5.56 -18.73 -2.54
CA VAL A 60 4.89 -17.46 -2.82
C VAL A 60 4.81 -17.22 -4.32
N ARG A 61 3.59 -16.97 -4.80
CA ARG A 61 3.29 -16.50 -6.16
C ARG A 61 2.50 -15.20 -6.11
N VAL A 62 2.84 -14.27 -6.98
CA VAL A 62 2.15 -12.98 -7.10
C VAL A 62 1.87 -12.68 -8.55
N ASN A 63 0.59 -12.44 -8.84
CA ASN A 63 0.11 -11.93 -10.11
C ASN A 63 -0.72 -10.66 -9.84
N TYR A 64 -0.23 -9.51 -10.25
CA TYR A 64 -0.89 -8.21 -10.02
C TYR A 64 -2.25 -8.09 -10.73
N ALA A 65 -2.40 -8.66 -11.91
CA ALA A 65 -3.66 -8.61 -12.65
C ALA A 65 -4.80 -9.36 -11.96
N ARG A 66 -4.49 -10.49 -11.29
CA ARG A 66 -5.47 -11.25 -10.51
C ARG A 66 -5.77 -10.64 -9.14
N SER A 67 -4.81 -9.91 -8.57
CA SER A 67 -4.95 -9.30 -7.23
C SER A 67 -5.77 -8.02 -7.24
N TYR A 68 -5.85 -7.32 -8.37
CA TYR A 68 -6.51 -6.01 -8.50
C TYR A 68 -7.64 -6.03 -9.52
N GLY A 69 -8.39 -7.13 -9.61
CA GLY A 69 -9.65 -7.32 -10.32
C GLY A 69 -10.06 -6.19 -11.29
N GLU A 70 -9.32 -5.99 -12.37
CA GLU A 70 -9.93 -5.43 -13.56
C GLU A 70 -10.83 -6.52 -14.15
N GLU A 71 -12.02 -6.68 -13.56
CA GLU A 71 -13.18 -7.23 -14.28
C GLU A 71 -13.55 -6.23 -15.39
N THR A 72 -12.70 -6.13 -16.39
CA THR A 72 -13.09 -5.58 -17.68
C THR A 72 -13.87 -6.68 -18.38
N GLU A 73 -15.21 -6.64 -18.22
CA GLU A 73 -16.17 -7.53 -18.88
C GLU A 73 -16.09 -7.49 -20.43
N ASP A 74 -15.19 -6.72 -21.03
CA ASP A 74 -15.20 -6.39 -22.46
C ASP A 74 -14.00 -6.86 -23.29
N THR A 75 -13.12 -7.69 -22.80
CA THR A 75 -12.07 -8.28 -23.65
C THR A 75 -11.86 -9.77 -23.37
N ALA A 76 -12.91 -10.55 -23.62
CA ALA A 76 -12.76 -12.00 -23.84
C ALA A 76 -12.25 -12.26 -25.26
N GLU A 77 -11.11 -11.70 -25.64
CA GLU A 77 -10.29 -12.28 -26.69
C GLU A 77 -9.33 -13.25 -26.00
N GLU A 78 -9.54 -14.53 -26.26
CA GLU A 78 -8.64 -15.63 -25.90
C GLU A 78 -7.26 -15.39 -26.53
N VAL A 79 -6.45 -14.54 -25.88
CA VAL A 79 -5.01 -14.53 -26.13
C VAL A 79 -4.49 -15.72 -25.32
N GLU A 80 -3.96 -16.73 -26.01
CA GLU A 80 -3.10 -17.76 -25.40
C GLU A 80 -1.88 -17.03 -24.82
N GLU A 81 -2.02 -16.43 -23.65
CA GLU A 81 -0.93 -15.78 -22.93
C GLU A 81 -0.04 -16.85 -22.34
N ASP A 82 1.22 -16.82 -22.71
CA ASP A 82 2.30 -17.56 -22.08
C ASP A 82 2.24 -17.34 -20.57
N ASP A 83 1.72 -18.31 -19.83
CA ASP A 83 1.45 -18.28 -18.38
C ASP A 83 2.67 -17.84 -17.54
N SER A 84 3.87 -17.99 -18.11
CA SER A 84 5.15 -17.60 -17.48
C SER A 84 5.36 -16.08 -17.36
N ARG A 85 4.67 -15.25 -18.14
CA ARG A 85 4.82 -13.77 -18.13
C ARG A 85 3.86 -13.08 -17.17
N GLN A 86 2.91 -13.80 -16.61
CA GLN A 86 1.89 -13.25 -15.71
C GLN A 86 2.36 -13.13 -14.25
N TRP A 87 3.41 -13.86 -13.86
CA TRP A 87 3.86 -13.92 -12.47
C TRP A 87 4.97 -12.91 -12.18
N ALA A 88 4.74 -11.99 -11.24
CA ALA A 88 5.78 -11.14 -10.68
C ALA A 88 6.72 -11.92 -9.74
N LEU A 89 6.17 -12.95 -9.07
CA LEU A 89 6.88 -13.96 -8.30
C LEU A 89 6.30 -15.32 -8.65
N ASP A 90 7.13 -16.33 -8.81
CA ASP A 90 6.70 -17.68 -9.15
C ASP A 90 7.37 -18.73 -8.23
N GLY A 91 6.63 -19.15 -7.20
CA GLY A 91 7.02 -20.24 -6.29
C GLY A 91 8.24 -19.92 -5.41
N VAL A 92 8.37 -18.70 -4.91
CA VAL A 92 9.50 -18.28 -4.07
C VAL A 92 9.33 -18.83 -2.65
N SER A 93 10.34 -19.56 -2.15
CA SER A 93 10.42 -20.02 -0.76
C SER A 93 11.76 -19.64 -0.17
N LEU A 94 11.74 -18.95 0.96
CA LEU A 94 12.95 -18.57 1.71
C LEU A 94 12.61 -18.25 3.17
N ASP A 95 13.62 -18.43 4.04
CA ASP A 95 13.53 -18.09 5.46
C ASP A 95 14.61 -17.09 5.83
N ILE A 96 14.21 -16.05 6.56
CA ILE A 96 15.10 -15.04 7.13
C ILE A 96 14.98 -15.14 8.64
N PRO A 97 15.95 -15.75 9.32
CA PRO A 97 15.96 -15.86 10.78
C PRO A 97 15.97 -14.50 11.48
N PRO A 98 15.46 -14.41 12.71
CA PRO A 98 15.49 -13.19 13.51
C PRO A 98 16.89 -12.58 13.61
N GLY A 99 16.97 -11.25 13.55
CA GLY A 99 18.21 -10.48 13.70
C GLY A 99 19.19 -10.57 12.53
N GLN A 100 18.84 -11.23 11.44
CA GLN A 100 19.68 -11.30 10.24
C GLN A 100 19.44 -10.11 9.30
N LEU A 101 20.51 -9.64 8.67
CA LEU A 101 20.45 -8.74 7.51
C LEU A 101 20.38 -9.57 6.24
N ALA A 102 19.27 -9.47 5.53
CA ALA A 102 19.06 -10.12 4.25
C ALA A 102 19.10 -9.10 3.10
N ALA A 103 19.71 -9.47 1.97
CA ALA A 103 19.73 -8.64 0.77
C ALA A 103 19.20 -9.43 -0.43
N PHE A 104 18.20 -8.88 -1.10
CA PHE A 104 17.71 -9.41 -2.37
C PHE A 104 18.49 -8.82 -3.54
N VAL A 105 19.21 -9.66 -4.29
CA VAL A 105 20.05 -9.25 -5.41
C VAL A 105 19.55 -9.90 -6.70
N GLY A 106 19.53 -9.14 -7.78
CA GLY A 106 19.08 -9.63 -9.09
C GLY A 106 18.85 -8.48 -10.06
N PRO A 107 18.62 -8.79 -11.35
CA PRO A 107 18.33 -7.79 -12.37
C PRO A 107 17.05 -6.99 -12.09
N SER A 108 16.84 -5.91 -12.84
CA SER A 108 15.56 -5.18 -12.78
C SER A 108 14.43 -6.11 -13.23
N GLY A 109 13.28 -6.02 -12.55
CA GLY A 109 12.13 -6.91 -12.83
C GLY A 109 12.19 -8.29 -12.18
N ALA A 110 13.24 -8.63 -11.41
CA ALA A 110 13.37 -9.94 -10.74
C ALA A 110 12.48 -10.11 -9.49
N GLY A 111 11.48 -9.25 -9.25
CA GLY A 111 10.53 -9.38 -8.13
C GLY A 111 11.03 -8.93 -6.76
N LYS A 112 12.23 -8.32 -6.65
CA LYS A 112 12.82 -7.90 -5.35
C LYS A 112 11.93 -6.94 -4.57
N THR A 113 11.40 -5.93 -5.23
CA THR A 113 10.49 -4.95 -4.63
C THR A 113 9.17 -5.60 -4.24
N THR A 114 8.65 -6.52 -5.06
CA THR A 114 7.45 -7.29 -4.74
C THR A 114 7.64 -8.09 -3.46
N LEU A 115 8.76 -8.83 -3.30
CA LEU A 115 9.06 -9.53 -2.06
C LEU A 115 9.07 -8.61 -0.84
N ALA A 116 9.73 -7.44 -0.96
CA ALA A 116 9.79 -6.47 0.13
C ALA A 116 8.41 -5.91 0.51
N TYR A 117 7.51 -5.73 -0.46
CA TYR A 117 6.16 -5.18 -0.24
C TYR A 117 5.18 -6.20 0.36
N LEU A 118 5.44 -7.50 0.21
CA LEU A 118 4.61 -8.54 0.82
C LEU A 118 4.77 -8.59 2.34
N VAL A 119 5.95 -8.26 2.89
CA VAL A 119 6.19 -8.32 4.34
C VAL A 119 5.30 -7.36 5.12
N PRO A 120 5.21 -6.04 4.77
CA PRO A 120 4.27 -5.12 5.41
C PRO A 120 2.83 -5.28 4.89
N ARG A 121 2.56 -6.31 4.10
CA ARG A 121 1.26 -6.58 3.49
C ARG A 121 0.71 -5.38 2.71
N LEU A 122 1.57 -4.73 1.89
CA LEU A 122 1.11 -3.74 0.91
C LEU A 122 0.42 -4.41 -0.29
N TYR A 123 0.68 -5.70 -0.47
CA TYR A 123 0.04 -6.61 -1.42
C TYR A 123 -0.19 -7.95 -0.75
N ASP A 124 -1.27 -8.63 -1.08
CA ASP A 124 -1.48 -10.02 -0.69
C ASP A 124 -0.88 -10.97 -1.74
N VAL A 125 -0.43 -12.13 -1.30
CA VAL A 125 0.03 -13.18 -2.21
C VAL A 125 -1.14 -13.77 -2.99
N THR A 126 -0.93 -14.12 -4.26
CA THR A 126 -1.92 -14.86 -5.06
C THR A 126 -1.98 -16.31 -4.63
N GLU A 127 -0.81 -16.93 -4.38
CA GLU A 127 -0.66 -18.28 -3.85
C GLU A 127 0.50 -18.32 -2.86
N GLY A 128 0.46 -19.28 -1.94
CA GLY A 128 1.44 -19.42 -0.88
C GLY A 128 1.17 -18.52 0.33
N SER A 129 2.19 -18.29 1.13
CA SER A 129 2.08 -17.48 2.34
C SER A 129 3.36 -16.73 2.68
N VAL A 130 3.20 -15.60 3.38
CA VAL A 130 4.29 -14.87 4.05
C VAL A 130 3.97 -14.83 5.53
N SER A 131 4.94 -15.18 6.37
CA SER A 131 4.73 -15.19 7.82
C SER A 131 5.82 -14.42 8.56
N ILE A 132 5.45 -13.85 9.70
CA ILE A 132 6.35 -13.23 10.68
C ILE A 132 6.24 -14.06 11.95
N ASP A 133 7.39 -14.58 12.42
CA ASP A 133 7.49 -15.47 13.59
C ASP A 133 6.50 -16.64 13.54
N GLY A 134 6.21 -17.17 12.33
CA GLY A 134 5.31 -18.28 12.07
C GLY A 134 3.83 -17.91 11.92
N THR A 135 3.45 -16.65 12.10
CA THR A 135 2.08 -16.16 11.87
C THR A 135 1.95 -15.55 10.49
N ASP A 136 1.01 -16.00 9.67
CA ASP A 136 0.74 -15.44 8.34
C ASP A 136 0.35 -13.96 8.45
N VAL A 137 0.97 -13.10 7.64
CA VAL A 137 0.73 -11.64 7.66
C VAL A 137 -0.76 -11.29 7.40
N ARG A 138 -1.52 -12.16 6.74
CA ARG A 138 -2.96 -12.00 6.51
C ARG A 138 -3.79 -12.21 7.78
N GLN A 139 -3.25 -12.89 8.77
CA GLN A 139 -3.87 -13.16 10.07
C GLN A 139 -3.47 -12.11 11.12
N ILE A 140 -2.51 -11.23 10.80
CA ILE A 140 -2.06 -10.15 11.67
C ILE A 140 -2.84 -8.88 11.33
N ARG A 141 -3.21 -8.09 12.33
CA ARG A 141 -3.83 -6.77 12.11
C ARG A 141 -2.84 -5.83 11.42
N GLN A 142 -3.32 -5.08 10.43
CA GLN A 142 -2.49 -4.12 9.68
C GLN A 142 -1.84 -3.08 10.61
N GLY A 143 -2.56 -2.64 11.65
CA GLY A 143 -2.03 -1.72 12.64
C GLY A 143 -0.82 -2.27 13.40
N ASP A 144 -0.81 -3.57 13.70
CA ASP A 144 0.29 -4.23 14.40
C ASP A 144 1.47 -4.45 13.44
N LEU A 145 1.22 -4.83 12.17
CA LEU A 145 2.26 -4.88 11.13
C LEU A 145 2.95 -3.52 10.97
N ALA A 146 2.17 -2.43 10.92
CA ALA A 146 2.71 -1.08 10.82
C ALA A 146 3.50 -0.65 12.06
N ALA A 147 3.18 -1.20 13.23
CA ALA A 147 3.91 -0.90 14.47
C ALA A 147 5.25 -1.61 14.57
N ILE A 148 5.39 -2.82 14.00
CA ILE A 148 6.62 -3.64 14.08
C ILE A 148 7.54 -3.46 12.87
N ILE A 149 7.04 -2.96 11.73
CA ILE A 149 7.80 -2.87 10.48
C ILE A 149 8.12 -1.41 10.16
N GLY A 150 9.41 -1.05 10.19
CA GLY A 150 9.89 0.20 9.60
C GLY A 150 10.17 0.01 8.11
N PHE A 151 9.45 0.73 7.25
CA PHE A 151 9.60 0.63 5.81
C PHE A 151 10.20 1.89 5.20
N VAL A 152 11.26 1.76 4.39
CA VAL A 152 11.88 2.88 3.66
C VAL A 152 11.64 2.66 2.17
N THR A 153 10.86 3.56 1.57
CA THR A 153 10.55 3.52 0.13
C THR A 153 11.71 4.05 -0.71
N GLN A 154 11.75 3.67 -1.99
CA GLN A 154 12.74 4.18 -2.93
C GLN A 154 12.56 5.70 -3.14
N ASP A 155 11.32 6.15 -3.26
CA ASP A 155 10.96 7.56 -3.37
C ASP A 155 10.37 8.04 -2.05
N SER A 156 11.09 8.93 -1.37
CA SER A 156 10.64 9.54 -0.13
C SER A 156 9.83 10.80 -0.44
N TYR A 157 8.60 10.87 0.04
CA TYR A 157 7.75 12.06 -0.08
C TYR A 157 7.79 12.85 1.23
N LEU A 158 8.05 14.15 1.12
CA LEU A 158 7.93 15.09 2.23
C LEU A 158 6.75 16.02 1.96
N PHE A 159 5.90 16.19 2.97
CA PHE A 159 4.84 17.18 2.91
C PHE A 159 5.43 18.59 2.91
N HIS A 160 4.77 19.53 2.24
CA HIS A 160 5.15 20.94 2.24
C HIS A 160 4.84 21.59 3.60
N ASP A 161 5.65 21.21 4.58
CA ASP A 161 5.53 21.62 5.99
C ASP A 161 6.91 21.57 6.66
N THR A 162 7.00 21.90 7.93
CA THR A 162 8.24 21.81 8.71
C THR A 162 8.75 20.37 8.81
N MET A 163 10.07 20.22 9.04
CA MET A 163 10.65 18.89 9.29
C MET A 163 10.04 18.22 10.53
N GLU A 164 9.76 19.03 11.56
CA GLU A 164 9.08 18.55 12.78
C GLU A 164 7.73 17.91 12.46
N ARG A 165 6.88 18.56 11.67
CA ARG A 165 5.58 18.00 11.28
C ARG A 165 5.69 16.78 10.38
N ASN A 166 6.67 16.75 9.49
CA ASN A 166 6.94 15.57 8.69
C ASN A 166 7.36 14.38 9.55
N LEU A 167 8.19 14.59 10.59
CA LEU A 167 8.57 13.55 11.53
C LEU A 167 7.40 13.09 12.41
N LEU A 168 6.56 14.02 12.88
CA LEU A 168 5.37 13.73 13.68
C LEU A 168 4.28 12.98 12.88
N TYR A 169 4.34 12.98 11.55
CA TYR A 169 3.39 12.22 10.73
C TYR A 169 3.44 10.72 11.04
N ALA A 170 4.64 10.18 11.31
CA ALA A 170 4.81 8.77 11.67
C ALA A 170 4.30 8.45 13.08
N ARG A 171 4.41 9.40 14.01
CA ARG A 171 3.96 9.26 15.41
C ARG A 171 3.57 10.62 15.96
N PRO A 172 2.28 10.99 15.88
CA PRO A 172 1.79 12.32 16.26
C PRO A 172 2.06 12.69 17.73
N GLU A 173 2.12 11.68 18.61
CA GLU A 173 2.33 11.85 20.05
C GLU A 173 3.82 11.87 20.46
N ALA A 174 4.74 11.78 19.49
CA ALA A 174 6.18 11.75 19.79
C ALA A 174 6.64 13.09 20.41
N THR A 175 7.42 12.99 21.47
CA THR A 175 8.07 14.15 22.08
C THR A 175 9.23 14.65 21.21
N ARG A 176 9.62 15.90 21.43
CA ARG A 176 10.77 16.48 20.72
C ARG A 176 12.07 15.70 20.96
N ASP A 177 12.26 15.21 22.19
CA ASP A 177 13.45 14.43 22.54
C ASP A 177 13.47 13.08 21.82
N GLU A 178 12.34 12.42 21.65
CA GLU A 178 12.21 11.18 20.88
C GLU A 178 12.50 11.44 19.39
N MET A 179 11.98 12.53 18.81
CA MET A 179 12.28 12.91 17.44
C MET A 179 13.79 13.17 17.22
N ILE A 180 14.42 13.89 18.15
CA ILE A 180 15.88 14.14 18.12
C ILE A 180 16.65 12.84 18.22
N ALA A 181 16.24 11.94 19.11
CA ALA A 181 16.86 10.63 19.27
C ALA A 181 16.75 9.79 17.98
N ALA A 182 15.56 9.76 17.36
CA ALA A 182 15.34 9.07 16.09
C ALA A 182 16.18 9.68 14.94
N ALA A 183 16.22 11.01 14.84
CA ALA A 183 17.03 11.70 13.83
C ALA A 183 18.53 11.44 14.00
N LYS A 184 19.03 11.36 15.26
CA LYS A 184 20.42 10.98 15.56
C LYS A 184 20.69 9.52 15.19
N ALA A 185 19.78 8.61 15.53
CA ALA A 185 19.90 7.20 15.16
C ALA A 185 19.94 6.99 13.63
N ALA A 186 19.21 7.81 12.90
CA ALA A 186 19.22 7.83 11.43
C ALA A 186 20.37 8.65 10.82
N PHE A 187 21.29 9.22 11.62
CA PHE A 187 22.42 10.04 11.19
C PHE A 187 22.03 11.27 10.34
N ILE A 188 20.82 11.82 10.55
CA ILE A 188 20.31 12.97 9.78
C ILE A 188 20.14 14.24 10.65
N HIS A 189 20.27 14.13 11.97
CA HIS A 189 20.03 15.23 12.92
C HIS A 189 20.80 16.50 12.58
N ASP A 190 22.11 16.41 12.38
CA ASP A 190 22.96 17.57 12.11
C ASP A 190 22.57 18.24 10.79
N ARG A 191 22.20 17.44 9.77
CA ARG A 191 21.73 17.97 8.49
C ARG A 191 20.40 18.71 8.64
N ILE A 192 19.49 18.23 9.49
CA ILE A 192 18.22 18.93 9.78
C ILE A 192 18.49 20.25 10.47
N MET A 193 19.45 20.30 11.40
CA MET A 193 19.80 21.53 12.13
C MET A 193 20.47 22.59 11.26
N ASP A 194 21.11 22.19 10.16
CA ASP A 194 21.74 23.07 9.19
C ASP A 194 20.75 23.65 8.16
N MET A 195 19.51 23.17 8.16
CA MET A 195 18.47 23.68 7.26
C MET A 195 17.92 25.02 7.77
N PRO A 196 17.55 25.95 6.85
CA PRO A 196 17.01 27.26 7.20
C PRO A 196 15.62 27.16 7.85
#